data_51ba0a848b57ade8d6b8fa8cd5d01dbc
#
_entry.id   51ba0a848b57ade8d6b8fa8cd5d01dbc
#
_cell.length_a   1.000
_cell.length_b   1.000
_cell.length_c   1.000
_cell.angle_alpha   90.00
_cell.angle_beta   90.00
_cell.angle_gamma   90.00
#
_symmetry.space_group_name_H-M   'P 1'
#
loop_
_entity.id
_entity.type
_entity.pdbx_description
1 polymer ?
#
loop_
_entity_poly.entity_id
_entity_poly.type
_entity_poly.pdbx_seq_one_letter_code
_entity_poly.pdbx_strand_id
1 'polypeptide(L)'
;MCHSFSRARIHQETDLKGSIQNNNFVLVHGAWHGGWVWRPVVDELIGRGHRVIAPTMTGLGERHHLLASVTSLDVNIADIVNVIEAEELNDVVLVGHSYGGLVASGVADRIPHTLRTLVFLDSLLVQSGQCAFDILPASVVDERMASVRASGQSLAMPVNGLKGTGIPDDHPRAGWVHRRLTPHPLATYTTPLMLEHPLGNGLPCTYVHCANPSYDTLAPVREHIRSQHPGWGWESIDTGHDAMVLAPALLADLLERLAAAS
;
A
#
# COMPACT_ATOMS: atom_id res chain seq x y z
N MET A 1 -50.00 -31.77 -47.84
CA MET A 1 -49.56 -30.40 -47.95
C MET A 1 -48.67 -30.13 -46.73
N CYS A 2 -47.37 -30.27 -46.95
CA CYS A 2 -46.38 -30.03 -45.90
C CYS A 2 -45.98 -28.54 -45.87
N HIS A 3 -46.14 -27.89 -44.75
CA HIS A 3 -45.59 -26.55 -44.53
C HIS A 3 -44.25 -26.64 -43.74
N SER A 4 -43.22 -26.30 -44.47
CA SER A 4 -41.85 -26.13 -44.00
C SER A 4 -41.78 -24.88 -43.19
N PHE A 5 -41.41 -24.99 -41.88
CA PHE A 5 -41.00 -23.83 -41.04
C PHE A 5 -39.49 -23.69 -41.09
N SER A 6 -39.07 -22.60 -41.70
CA SER A 6 -37.71 -22.10 -41.74
C SER A 6 -37.23 -21.74 -40.33
N ARG A 7 -36.16 -22.40 -39.84
CA ARG A 7 -35.43 -21.97 -38.63
C ARG A 7 -34.57 -20.77 -38.95
N ALA A 8 -34.94 -19.63 -38.37
CA ALA A 8 -34.10 -18.43 -38.36
C ALA A 8 -32.80 -18.74 -37.61
N ARG A 9 -31.68 -18.40 -38.24
CA ARG A 9 -30.34 -18.38 -37.62
C ARG A 9 -30.30 -17.29 -36.55
N ILE A 10 -30.14 -17.68 -35.31
CA ILE A 10 -29.75 -16.79 -34.25
C ILE A 10 -28.28 -16.48 -34.49
N HIS A 11 -27.98 -15.20 -34.78
CA HIS A 11 -26.63 -14.69 -34.82
C HIS A 11 -26.02 -14.81 -33.42
N GLN A 12 -24.94 -15.59 -33.32
CA GLN A 12 -24.01 -15.49 -32.21
C GLN A 12 -23.32 -14.11 -32.31
N GLU A 13 -23.75 -13.17 -31.50
CA GLU A 13 -22.93 -12.05 -31.13
C GLU A 13 -21.76 -12.64 -30.33
N THR A 14 -20.62 -12.74 -30.96
CA THR A 14 -19.35 -13.03 -30.30
C THR A 14 -19.05 -11.89 -29.36
N ASP A 15 -19.26 -12.14 -28.06
CA ASP A 15 -18.79 -11.31 -26.96
C ASP A 15 -17.25 -11.16 -27.02
N LEU A 16 -16.80 -10.10 -27.65
CA LEU A 16 -15.44 -9.57 -27.50
C LEU A 16 -15.34 -8.75 -26.19
N LYS A 17 -15.82 -9.29 -25.10
CA LYS A 17 -15.39 -8.89 -23.77
C LYS A 17 -14.20 -9.77 -23.43
N GLY A 18 -12.98 -9.25 -23.61
CA GLY A 18 -11.81 -9.81 -22.98
C GLY A 18 -12.17 -10.07 -21.51
N SER A 19 -12.01 -11.30 -21.03
CA SER A 19 -12.33 -11.67 -19.66
C SER A 19 -11.53 -10.75 -18.75
N ILE A 20 -12.20 -9.83 -18.06
CA ILE A 20 -11.60 -9.05 -16.98
C ILE A 20 -11.17 -10.10 -15.96
N GLN A 21 -9.86 -10.29 -15.80
CA GLN A 21 -9.33 -11.19 -14.80
C GLN A 21 -9.59 -10.57 -13.43
N ASN A 22 -10.48 -11.19 -12.64
CA ASN A 22 -10.74 -10.72 -11.28
C ASN A 22 -9.50 -10.94 -10.43
N ASN A 23 -8.90 -9.85 -9.95
CA ASN A 23 -7.72 -9.89 -9.10
C ASN A 23 -8.11 -9.71 -7.63
N ASN A 24 -7.29 -10.27 -6.72
CA ASN A 24 -7.37 -10.03 -5.29
C ASN A 24 -6.34 -8.94 -4.92
N PHE A 25 -6.80 -7.77 -4.52
CA PHE A 25 -5.94 -6.68 -4.03
C PHE A 25 -5.98 -6.60 -2.51
N VAL A 26 -4.81 -6.54 -1.88
CA VAL A 26 -4.68 -6.17 -0.47
C VAL A 26 -3.86 -4.87 -0.40
N LEU A 27 -4.49 -3.81 0.13
CA LEU A 27 -3.97 -2.44 0.12
C LEU A 27 -3.54 -2.04 1.53
N VAL A 28 -2.24 -1.95 1.76
CA VAL A 28 -1.63 -1.64 3.07
C VAL A 28 -1.31 -0.15 3.14
N HIS A 29 -1.90 0.55 4.11
CA HIS A 29 -1.79 1.99 4.25
C HIS A 29 -0.45 2.45 4.86
N GLY A 30 -0.14 3.73 4.66
CA GLY A 30 1.03 4.39 5.23
C GLY A 30 0.89 4.77 6.70
N ALA A 31 1.92 5.41 7.25
CA ALA A 31 1.92 5.90 8.63
C ALA A 31 0.80 6.93 8.87
N TRP A 32 0.30 7.00 10.11
CA TRP A 32 -0.78 7.88 10.59
C TRP A 32 -2.16 7.63 9.96
N HIS A 33 -2.25 6.82 8.90
CA HIS A 33 -3.49 6.49 8.20
C HIS A 33 -4.21 5.27 8.80
N GLY A 34 -5.24 4.83 8.13
CA GLY A 34 -5.94 3.56 8.31
C GLY A 34 -6.43 3.09 6.94
N GLY A 35 -7.03 1.93 6.85
CA GLY A 35 -7.58 1.39 5.60
C GLY A 35 -8.56 2.34 4.89
N TRP A 36 -9.17 3.26 5.64
CA TRP A 36 -10.07 4.29 5.14
C TRP A 36 -9.46 5.16 4.02
N VAL A 37 -8.12 5.37 4.02
CA VAL A 37 -7.45 6.22 3.02
C VAL A 37 -7.56 5.66 1.61
N TRP A 38 -7.67 4.35 1.51
CA TRP A 38 -7.81 3.63 0.25
C TRP A 38 -9.22 3.65 -0.35
N ARG A 39 -10.23 4.17 0.38
CA ARG A 39 -11.63 4.13 -0.05
C ARG A 39 -11.83 4.56 -1.50
N PRO A 40 -11.22 5.67 -1.99
CA PRO A 40 -11.44 6.08 -3.38
C PRO A 40 -10.91 5.06 -4.41
N VAL A 41 -9.78 4.39 -4.11
CA VAL A 41 -9.20 3.35 -4.98
C VAL A 41 -9.98 2.04 -4.87
N VAL A 42 -10.45 1.71 -3.66
CA VAL A 42 -11.32 0.54 -3.42
C VAL A 42 -12.58 0.62 -4.26
N ASP A 43 -13.24 1.79 -4.27
CA ASP A 43 -14.47 2.02 -5.03
C ASP A 43 -14.20 1.86 -6.56
N GLU A 44 -13.06 2.37 -7.06
CA GLU A 44 -12.64 2.19 -8.46
C GLU A 44 -12.42 0.71 -8.82
N LEU A 45 -11.60 0.00 -8.03
CA LEU A 45 -11.25 -1.40 -8.33
C LEU A 45 -12.44 -2.35 -8.18
N ILE A 46 -13.29 -2.16 -7.17
CA ILE A 46 -14.53 -2.94 -7.01
C ILE A 46 -15.48 -2.67 -8.19
N GLY A 47 -15.61 -1.39 -8.62
CA GLY A 47 -16.40 -1.03 -9.79
C GLY A 47 -15.96 -1.73 -11.09
N ARG A 48 -14.72 -2.18 -11.15
CA ARG A 48 -14.11 -2.93 -12.27
C ARG A 48 -14.15 -4.45 -12.06
N GLY A 49 -14.74 -4.94 -10.97
CA GLY A 49 -14.98 -6.36 -10.70
C GLY A 49 -13.89 -7.06 -9.89
N HIS A 50 -12.94 -6.32 -9.30
CA HIS A 50 -11.90 -6.90 -8.46
C HIS A 50 -12.37 -7.14 -7.02
N ARG A 51 -11.76 -8.10 -6.32
CA ARG A 51 -11.86 -8.24 -4.87
C ARG A 51 -10.80 -7.36 -4.22
N VAL A 52 -11.19 -6.46 -3.31
CA VAL A 52 -10.28 -5.49 -2.70
C VAL A 52 -10.47 -5.46 -1.19
N ILE A 53 -9.38 -5.59 -0.46
CA ILE A 53 -9.36 -5.49 1.00
C ILE A 53 -8.32 -4.44 1.40
N ALA A 54 -8.72 -3.49 2.21
CA ALA A 54 -7.86 -2.43 2.74
C ALA A 54 -7.95 -2.41 4.27
N PRO A 55 -7.21 -3.31 4.96
CA PRO A 55 -7.29 -3.43 6.40
C PRO A 55 -6.66 -2.23 7.11
N THR A 56 -7.18 -1.88 8.27
CA THR A 56 -6.51 -0.95 9.20
C THR A 56 -5.61 -1.72 10.15
N MET A 57 -4.33 -1.41 10.15
CA MET A 57 -3.36 -2.02 11.06
C MET A 57 -3.62 -1.63 12.52
N THR A 58 -3.31 -2.52 13.45
CA THR A 58 -3.47 -2.32 14.89
C THR A 58 -2.74 -1.05 15.36
N GLY A 59 -3.40 -0.27 16.21
CA GLY A 59 -2.87 0.98 16.74
C GLY A 59 -3.10 2.22 15.86
N LEU A 60 -3.78 2.07 14.70
CA LEU A 60 -3.98 3.12 13.71
C LEU A 60 -5.46 3.27 13.36
N GLY A 61 -5.83 4.39 12.76
CA GLY A 61 -7.18 4.68 12.31
C GLY A 61 -8.24 4.37 13.37
N GLU A 62 -9.30 3.66 13.01
CA GLU A 62 -10.37 3.25 13.93
C GLU A 62 -9.90 2.24 15.00
N ARG A 63 -8.71 1.67 14.84
CA ARG A 63 -8.07 0.77 15.80
C ARG A 63 -7.01 1.46 16.68
N HIS A 64 -6.96 2.80 16.67
CA HIS A 64 -5.95 3.58 17.42
C HIS A 64 -6.01 3.36 18.94
N HIS A 65 -7.13 2.94 19.48
CA HIS A 65 -7.29 2.58 20.91
C HIS A 65 -6.38 1.41 21.31
N LEU A 66 -5.85 0.63 20.35
CA LEU A 66 -4.92 -0.47 20.56
C LEU A 66 -3.45 -0.04 20.42
N LEU A 67 -3.14 1.26 20.32
CA LEU A 67 -1.79 1.76 20.09
C LEU A 67 -0.76 1.19 21.07
N ALA A 68 -1.13 1.09 22.35
CA ALA A 68 -0.22 0.58 23.37
C ALA A 68 0.11 -0.93 23.23
N SER A 69 -0.66 -1.68 22.45
CA SER A 69 -0.38 -3.09 22.16
C SER A 69 0.61 -3.30 21.02
N VAL A 70 0.96 -2.23 20.27
CA VAL A 70 1.92 -2.31 19.17
C VAL A 70 3.34 -2.15 19.70
N THR A 71 4.00 -3.27 19.94
CA THR A 71 5.35 -3.32 20.52
C THR A 71 6.45 -3.46 19.48
N SER A 72 6.11 -3.79 18.24
CA SER A 72 7.04 -3.93 17.11
C SER A 72 6.30 -3.80 15.77
N LEU A 73 7.07 -3.74 14.68
CA LEU A 73 6.57 -3.84 13.31
C LEU A 73 5.84 -5.17 13.05
N ASP A 74 6.22 -6.26 13.76
CA ASP A 74 5.63 -7.59 13.59
C ASP A 74 4.13 -7.64 13.85
N VAL A 75 3.62 -6.79 14.75
CA VAL A 75 2.17 -6.69 15.02
C VAL A 75 1.42 -6.28 13.76
N ASN A 76 1.93 -5.28 13.03
CA ASN A 76 1.29 -4.82 11.80
C ASN A 76 1.49 -5.81 10.63
N ILE A 77 2.61 -6.52 10.57
CA ILE A 77 2.81 -7.61 9.61
C ILE A 77 1.79 -8.72 9.86
N ALA A 78 1.62 -9.14 11.13
CA ALA A 78 0.65 -10.15 11.50
C ALA A 78 -0.80 -9.75 11.18
N ASP A 79 -1.16 -8.48 11.33
CA ASP A 79 -2.49 -7.97 10.93
C ASP A 79 -2.79 -8.31 9.45
N ILE A 80 -1.82 -8.11 8.56
CA ILE A 80 -2.01 -8.34 7.12
C ILE A 80 -1.94 -9.83 6.77
N VAL A 81 -1.01 -10.59 7.37
CA VAL A 81 -0.94 -12.05 7.22
C VAL A 81 -2.27 -12.67 7.61
N ASN A 82 -2.78 -12.34 8.81
CA ASN A 82 -4.03 -12.89 9.33
C ASN A 82 -5.24 -12.54 8.45
N VAL A 83 -5.27 -11.35 7.85
CA VAL A 83 -6.34 -10.99 6.91
C VAL A 83 -6.29 -11.84 5.64
N ILE A 84 -5.10 -12.03 5.07
CA ILE A 84 -4.93 -12.85 3.86
C ILE A 84 -5.35 -14.30 4.13
N GLU A 85 -4.93 -14.86 5.27
CA GLU A 85 -5.26 -16.23 5.67
C GLU A 85 -6.75 -16.40 6.02
N ALA A 86 -7.32 -15.50 6.83
CA ALA A 86 -8.72 -15.57 7.25
C ALA A 86 -9.72 -15.40 6.07
N GLU A 87 -9.34 -14.61 5.07
CA GLU A 87 -10.12 -14.41 3.86
C GLU A 87 -9.80 -15.45 2.76
N GLU A 88 -8.92 -16.43 3.08
CA GLU A 88 -8.48 -17.51 2.19
C GLU A 88 -8.01 -16.97 0.82
N LEU A 89 -7.28 -15.83 0.84
CA LEU A 89 -6.82 -15.19 -0.39
C LEU A 89 -5.61 -15.91 -0.97
N ASN A 90 -5.64 -16.08 -2.28
CA ASN A 90 -4.53 -16.57 -3.07
C ASN A 90 -4.33 -15.64 -4.27
N ASP A 91 -3.14 -15.69 -4.87
CA ASP A 91 -2.83 -14.91 -6.06
C ASP A 91 -3.03 -13.39 -5.84
N VAL A 92 -2.56 -12.93 -4.67
CA VAL A 92 -2.78 -11.58 -4.18
C VAL A 92 -1.82 -10.58 -4.81
N VAL A 93 -2.35 -9.45 -5.28
CA VAL A 93 -1.59 -8.23 -5.56
C VAL A 93 -1.50 -7.45 -4.26
N LEU A 94 -0.34 -7.51 -3.60
CA LEU A 94 -0.12 -6.83 -2.33
C LEU A 94 0.50 -5.45 -2.59
N VAL A 95 -0.22 -4.40 -2.20
CA VAL A 95 0.20 -3.01 -2.39
C VAL A 95 0.56 -2.40 -1.04
N GLY A 96 1.82 -2.02 -0.85
CA GLY A 96 2.28 -1.29 0.32
C GLY A 96 2.53 0.17 0.00
N HIS A 97 1.84 1.10 0.68
CA HIS A 97 2.09 2.53 0.55
C HIS A 97 2.98 3.05 1.68
N SER A 98 4.02 3.81 1.34
CA SER A 98 4.85 4.49 2.35
C SER A 98 5.38 3.50 3.41
N TYR A 99 5.09 3.71 4.69
CA TYR A 99 5.34 2.76 5.78
C TYR A 99 4.81 1.33 5.49
N GLY A 100 3.69 1.23 4.79
CA GLY A 100 3.10 -0.05 4.41
C GLY A 100 4.03 -0.93 3.55
N GLY A 101 5.07 -0.37 2.95
CA GLY A 101 6.10 -1.14 2.25
C GLY A 101 6.92 -2.04 3.16
N LEU A 102 7.21 -1.60 4.40
CA LEU A 102 7.88 -2.43 5.41
C LEU A 102 7.00 -3.63 5.80
N VAL A 103 5.71 -3.37 5.98
CA VAL A 103 4.73 -4.41 6.31
C VAL A 103 4.58 -5.39 5.15
N ALA A 104 4.41 -4.91 3.92
CA ALA A 104 4.32 -5.76 2.72
C ALA A 104 5.57 -6.64 2.53
N SER A 105 6.75 -6.11 2.85
CA SER A 105 8.00 -6.87 2.82
C SER A 105 8.00 -8.03 3.82
N GLY A 106 7.54 -7.79 5.06
CA GLY A 106 7.43 -8.84 6.07
C GLY A 106 6.33 -9.86 5.77
N VAL A 107 5.24 -9.46 5.11
CA VAL A 107 4.19 -10.39 4.63
C VAL A 107 4.75 -11.30 3.54
N ALA A 108 5.48 -10.74 2.56
CA ALA A 108 6.11 -11.50 1.49
C ALA A 108 7.15 -12.51 2.00
N ASP A 109 7.83 -12.19 3.10
CA ASP A 109 8.77 -13.11 3.73
C ASP A 109 8.07 -14.32 4.36
N ARG A 110 6.88 -14.11 4.96
CA ARG A 110 6.15 -15.12 5.75
C ARG A 110 5.24 -16.02 4.90
N ILE A 111 4.50 -15.43 3.94
CA ILE A 111 3.48 -16.14 3.15
C ILE A 111 3.60 -15.87 1.65
N PRO A 112 4.80 -16.01 1.03
CA PRO A 112 5.00 -15.67 -0.37
C PRO A 112 4.10 -16.48 -1.32
N HIS A 113 3.73 -17.70 -0.95
CA HIS A 113 2.91 -18.61 -1.74
C HIS A 113 1.48 -18.13 -1.98
N THR A 114 0.99 -17.15 -1.20
CA THR A 114 -0.33 -16.53 -1.37
C THR A 114 -0.29 -15.30 -2.28
N LEU A 115 0.92 -14.82 -2.60
CA LEU A 115 1.13 -13.56 -3.32
C LEU A 115 1.49 -13.81 -4.79
N ARG A 116 0.91 -12.99 -5.68
CA ARG A 116 1.29 -12.93 -7.09
C ARG A 116 2.42 -11.94 -7.30
N THR A 117 2.27 -10.75 -6.77
CA THR A 117 3.20 -9.63 -6.98
C THR A 117 3.15 -8.62 -5.85
N LEU A 118 4.24 -7.87 -5.68
CA LEU A 118 4.35 -6.77 -4.74
C LEU A 118 4.39 -5.44 -5.47
N VAL A 119 3.57 -4.49 -5.04
CA VAL A 119 3.62 -3.10 -5.51
C VAL A 119 3.98 -2.19 -4.34
N PHE A 120 5.12 -1.53 -4.44
CA PHE A 120 5.64 -0.60 -3.45
C PHE A 120 5.32 0.84 -3.88
N LEU A 121 4.17 1.37 -3.45
CA LEU A 121 3.71 2.71 -3.80
C LEU A 121 4.40 3.75 -2.91
N ASP A 122 5.36 4.44 -3.47
CA ASP A 122 6.19 5.47 -2.83
C ASP A 122 6.60 5.07 -1.40
N SER A 123 7.18 3.87 -1.29
CA SER A 123 7.30 3.11 -0.06
C SER A 123 8.64 3.29 0.65
N LEU A 124 8.60 3.15 2.00
CA LEU A 124 9.76 2.85 2.81
C LEU A 124 10.13 1.37 2.62
N LEU A 125 11.40 1.10 2.33
CA LEU A 125 11.95 -0.24 2.23
C LEU A 125 13.30 -0.28 2.93
N VAL A 126 13.56 -1.35 3.68
CA VAL A 126 14.80 -1.57 4.44
C VAL A 126 15.37 -2.95 4.16
N GLN A 127 16.65 -3.14 4.40
CA GLN A 127 17.27 -4.46 4.43
C GLN A 127 16.96 -5.15 5.76
N SER A 128 17.06 -6.50 5.79
CA SER A 128 16.90 -7.27 7.03
C SER A 128 17.84 -6.74 8.12
N GLY A 129 17.32 -6.57 9.33
CA GLY A 129 18.04 -6.03 10.47
C GLY A 129 18.03 -4.50 10.59
N GLN A 130 17.45 -3.77 9.61
CA GLN A 130 17.28 -2.32 9.68
C GLN A 130 15.85 -1.95 10.11
N CYS A 131 15.72 -0.82 10.78
CA CYS A 131 14.44 -0.19 11.08
C CYS A 131 14.17 1.01 10.15
N ALA A 132 12.95 1.55 10.19
CA ALA A 132 12.57 2.69 9.36
C ALA A 132 13.47 3.92 9.59
N PHE A 133 13.89 4.15 10.83
CA PHE A 133 14.74 5.29 11.16
C PHE A 133 16.18 5.18 10.64
N ASP A 134 16.66 3.97 10.32
CA ASP A 134 18.03 3.77 9.80
C ASP A 134 18.21 4.30 8.37
N ILE A 135 17.12 4.42 7.62
CA ILE A 135 17.15 4.81 6.20
C ILE A 135 16.59 6.20 5.92
N LEU A 136 15.97 6.84 6.92
CA LEU A 136 15.47 8.20 6.79
C LEU A 136 16.60 9.22 7.01
N PRO A 137 16.52 10.41 6.36
CA PRO A 137 17.44 11.49 6.66
C PRO A 137 17.47 11.82 8.14
N ALA A 138 18.66 12.01 8.73
CA ALA A 138 18.82 12.28 10.15
C ALA A 138 17.96 13.46 10.63
N SER A 139 17.84 14.52 9.84
CA SER A 139 16.99 15.68 10.15
C SER A 139 15.51 15.31 10.31
N VAL A 140 15.02 14.34 9.53
CA VAL A 140 13.63 13.84 9.62
C VAL A 140 13.45 13.00 10.88
N VAL A 141 14.44 12.17 11.23
CA VAL A 141 14.44 11.38 12.46
C VAL A 141 14.45 12.31 13.68
N ASP A 142 15.33 13.32 13.69
CA ASP A 142 15.43 14.31 14.76
C ASP A 142 14.13 15.09 14.95
N GLU A 143 13.49 15.54 13.85
CA GLU A 143 12.19 16.24 13.89
C GLU A 143 11.11 15.34 14.50
N ARG A 144 11.01 14.07 14.06
CA ARG A 144 10.03 13.11 14.59
C ARG A 144 10.26 12.84 16.07
N MET A 145 11.51 12.59 16.48
CA MET A 145 11.85 12.35 17.88
C MET A 145 11.66 13.59 18.75
N ALA A 146 11.91 14.79 18.24
CA ALA A 146 11.60 16.04 18.94
C ALA A 146 10.08 16.19 19.15
N SER A 147 9.27 15.87 18.13
CA SER A 147 7.81 15.89 18.22
C SER A 147 7.28 14.87 19.25
N VAL A 148 7.85 13.66 19.30
CA VAL A 148 7.52 12.65 20.32
C VAL A 148 7.82 13.21 21.72
N ARG A 149 9.02 13.77 21.94
CA ARG A 149 9.38 14.37 23.25
C ARG A 149 8.46 15.52 23.64
N ALA A 150 8.12 16.39 22.69
CA ALA A 150 7.26 17.55 22.94
C ALA A 150 5.80 17.14 23.27
N SER A 151 5.32 16.04 22.71
CA SER A 151 3.95 15.55 22.96
C SER A 151 3.77 14.93 24.36
N GLY A 152 4.86 14.57 25.04
CA GLY A 152 4.81 13.80 26.29
C GLY A 152 4.33 12.35 26.12
N GLN A 153 4.12 11.90 24.91
CA GLN A 153 3.67 10.52 24.58
C GLN A 153 4.86 9.70 24.08
N SER A 154 5.37 8.77 24.91
CA SER A 154 6.54 7.96 24.56
C SER A 154 6.25 6.84 23.57
N LEU A 155 4.99 6.46 23.35
CA LEU A 155 4.61 5.31 22.54
C LEU A 155 4.22 5.67 21.10
N ALA A 156 4.07 6.96 20.78
CA ALA A 156 3.52 7.36 19.49
C ALA A 156 4.22 8.58 18.89
N MET A 157 4.34 8.57 17.57
CA MET A 157 4.66 9.76 16.79
C MET A 157 3.36 10.55 16.56
N PRO A 158 3.29 11.82 17.01
CA PRO A 158 2.11 12.67 16.82
C PRO A 158 1.78 12.89 15.33
N VAL A 159 0.52 13.22 15.07
CA VAL A 159 0.09 13.69 13.74
C VAL A 159 0.70 15.07 13.46
N ASN A 160 1.28 15.24 12.29
CA ASN A 160 1.83 16.51 11.83
C ASN A 160 1.04 17.08 10.63
N GLY A 161 -0.27 17.11 10.77
CA GLY A 161 -1.19 17.58 9.72
C GLY A 161 -1.01 16.81 8.40
N LEU A 162 -1.14 17.50 7.28
CA LEU A 162 -0.96 16.94 5.95
C LEU A 162 0.49 17.02 5.43
N LYS A 163 1.44 17.40 6.29
CA LYS A 163 2.86 17.49 5.91
C LYS A 163 3.35 16.13 5.38
N GLY A 164 3.92 16.14 4.18
CA GLY A 164 4.46 14.94 3.54
C GLY A 164 3.46 14.11 2.73
N THR A 165 2.16 14.38 2.82
CA THR A 165 1.15 13.64 2.02
C THR A 165 1.10 14.07 0.55
N GLY A 166 1.58 15.27 0.25
CA GLY A 166 1.43 15.90 -1.06
C GLY A 166 0.02 16.45 -1.32
N ILE A 167 -0.88 16.37 -0.34
CA ILE A 167 -2.25 16.89 -0.45
C ILE A 167 -2.24 18.40 -0.14
N PRO A 168 -2.63 19.26 -1.10
CA PRO A 168 -2.78 20.70 -0.86
C PRO A 168 -3.89 20.97 0.17
N ASP A 169 -3.74 22.03 0.96
CA ASP A 169 -4.72 22.39 2.00
C ASP A 169 -6.10 22.72 1.43
N ASP A 170 -6.16 23.22 0.19
CA ASP A 170 -7.39 23.54 -0.54
C ASP A 170 -7.99 22.35 -1.31
N HIS A 171 -7.34 21.20 -1.27
CA HIS A 171 -7.86 19.99 -1.92
C HIS A 171 -9.20 19.56 -1.30
N PRO A 172 -10.24 19.19 -2.08
CA PRO A 172 -11.57 18.83 -1.57
C PRO A 172 -11.57 17.76 -0.48
N ARG A 173 -10.58 16.86 -0.49
CA ARG A 173 -10.41 15.78 0.50
C ARG A 173 -9.45 16.12 1.65
N ALA A 174 -8.79 17.29 1.65
CA ALA A 174 -7.81 17.65 2.70
C ALA A 174 -8.41 17.55 4.11
N GLY A 175 -9.57 18.17 4.34
CA GLY A 175 -10.28 18.08 5.62
C GLY A 175 -10.75 16.65 5.95
N TRP A 176 -11.08 15.83 4.94
CA TRP A 176 -11.47 14.44 5.13
C TRP A 176 -10.30 13.58 5.61
N VAL A 177 -9.10 13.77 5.07
CA VAL A 177 -7.86 13.10 5.50
C VAL A 177 -7.47 13.59 6.89
N HIS A 178 -7.32 14.91 7.07
CA HIS A 178 -6.84 15.50 8.32
C HIS A 178 -7.60 15.03 9.56
N ARG A 179 -8.94 14.94 9.48
CA ARG A 179 -9.77 14.48 10.62
C ARG A 179 -9.63 13.00 10.97
N ARG A 180 -9.00 12.19 10.11
CA ARG A 180 -8.87 10.74 10.25
C ARG A 180 -7.47 10.27 10.59
N LEU A 181 -6.48 11.16 10.48
CA LEU A 181 -5.12 10.83 10.89
C LEU A 181 -5.08 10.55 12.39
N THR A 182 -4.33 9.55 12.77
CA THR A 182 -4.12 9.16 14.17
C THR A 182 -2.62 9.09 14.47
N PRO A 183 -2.19 9.29 15.74
CA PRO A 183 -0.79 9.07 16.12
C PRO A 183 -0.32 7.69 15.69
N HIS A 184 0.94 7.59 15.25
CA HIS A 184 1.52 6.35 14.75
C HIS A 184 2.39 5.67 15.82
N PRO A 185 2.26 4.34 16.06
CA PRO A 185 3.07 3.64 17.05
C PRO A 185 4.58 3.78 16.77
N LEU A 186 5.32 4.37 17.71
CA LEU A 186 6.77 4.62 17.55
C LEU A 186 7.57 3.33 17.38
N ALA A 187 7.16 2.27 18.09
CA ALA A 187 7.85 0.98 18.06
C ALA A 187 8.02 0.42 16.64
N THR A 188 7.06 0.67 15.74
CA THR A 188 7.12 0.18 14.36
C THR A 188 8.19 0.86 13.50
N TYR A 189 8.69 2.02 13.94
CA TYR A 189 9.78 2.75 13.26
C TYR A 189 11.15 2.49 13.87
N THR A 190 11.19 1.98 15.10
CA THR A 190 12.43 1.75 15.87
C THR A 190 12.80 0.28 16.00
N THR A 191 11.87 -0.64 15.74
CA THR A 191 12.18 -2.08 15.71
C THR A 191 12.67 -2.50 14.32
N PRO A 192 13.75 -3.29 14.24
CA PRO A 192 14.25 -3.79 12.96
C PRO A 192 13.23 -4.72 12.27
N LEU A 193 13.16 -4.62 10.95
CA LEU A 193 12.49 -5.63 10.12
C LEU A 193 13.43 -6.83 9.99
N MET A 194 13.01 -7.99 10.46
CA MET A 194 13.75 -9.24 10.33
C MET A 194 13.15 -10.07 9.20
N LEU A 195 13.95 -10.30 8.15
CA LEU A 195 13.57 -11.14 7.01
C LEU A 195 14.45 -12.40 6.99
N GLU A 196 13.85 -13.55 6.72
CA GLU A 196 14.56 -14.82 6.52
C GLU A 196 15.06 -14.95 5.08
N HIS A 197 14.45 -14.22 4.14
CA HIS A 197 14.76 -14.22 2.71
C HIS A 197 15.16 -12.82 2.23
N PRO A 198 15.77 -12.70 1.06
CA PRO A 198 16.03 -11.38 0.45
C PRO A 198 14.75 -10.55 0.28
N LEU A 199 14.87 -9.24 0.33
CA LEU A 199 13.75 -8.32 0.16
C LEU A 199 12.95 -8.65 -1.12
N GLY A 200 11.63 -8.81 -0.98
CA GLY A 200 10.73 -9.24 -2.05
C GLY A 200 10.63 -10.75 -2.23
N ASN A 201 11.46 -11.56 -1.54
CA ASN A 201 11.40 -13.03 -1.48
C ASN A 201 11.22 -13.72 -2.85
N GLY A 202 11.88 -13.21 -3.90
CA GLY A 202 11.81 -13.76 -5.26
C GLY A 202 10.50 -13.47 -6.02
N LEU A 203 9.57 -12.75 -5.43
CA LEU A 203 8.32 -12.34 -6.09
C LEU A 203 8.59 -11.24 -7.14
N PRO A 204 7.75 -11.12 -8.18
CA PRO A 204 7.71 -9.94 -9.01
C PRO A 204 7.46 -8.70 -8.15
N CYS A 205 8.31 -7.69 -8.25
CA CYS A 205 8.21 -6.45 -7.49
C CYS A 205 8.21 -5.25 -8.42
N THR A 206 7.35 -4.26 -8.14
CA THR A 206 7.37 -2.96 -8.82
C THR A 206 7.38 -1.84 -7.79
N TYR A 207 8.34 -0.92 -7.91
CA TYR A 207 8.34 0.33 -7.17
C TYR A 207 7.62 1.41 -7.98
N VAL A 208 6.63 2.06 -7.40
CA VAL A 208 5.86 3.17 -8.00
C VAL A 208 6.25 4.46 -7.30
N HIS A 209 6.87 5.37 -8.02
CA HIS A 209 7.27 6.69 -7.54
C HIS A 209 6.15 7.71 -7.78
N CYS A 210 5.66 8.36 -6.71
CA CYS A 210 4.79 9.53 -6.79
C CYS A 210 5.65 10.76 -7.05
N ALA A 211 5.58 11.31 -8.29
CA ALA A 211 6.60 12.23 -8.80
C ALA A 211 6.25 13.71 -8.67
N ASN A 212 4.98 14.06 -8.42
CA ASN A 212 4.53 15.47 -8.47
C ASN A 212 3.46 15.84 -7.43
N PRO A 213 3.86 16.49 -6.31
CA PRO A 213 5.24 16.71 -5.88
C PRO A 213 5.89 15.42 -5.36
N SER A 214 7.17 15.27 -5.62
CA SER A 214 7.97 14.17 -5.07
C SER A 214 8.13 14.33 -3.55
N TYR A 215 8.03 13.22 -2.82
CA TYR A 215 8.32 13.20 -1.39
C TYR A 215 9.81 12.93 -1.17
N ASP A 216 10.60 14.00 -1.04
CA ASP A 216 12.06 13.95 -1.03
C ASP A 216 12.66 13.15 0.15
N THR A 217 11.90 13.00 1.24
CA THR A 217 12.29 12.13 2.36
C THR A 217 12.61 10.69 1.90
N LEU A 218 11.99 10.23 0.81
CA LEU A 218 12.20 8.89 0.24
C LEU A 218 13.26 8.85 -0.87
N ALA A 219 13.90 9.97 -1.21
CA ALA A 219 14.92 9.99 -2.27
C ALA A 219 16.05 8.97 -2.03
N PRO A 220 16.62 8.84 -0.81
CA PRO A 220 17.64 7.83 -0.53
C PRO A 220 17.14 6.39 -0.72
N VAL A 221 15.88 6.12 -0.34
CA VAL A 221 15.26 4.79 -0.53
C VAL A 221 15.13 4.48 -2.00
N ARG A 222 14.61 5.42 -2.79
CA ARG A 222 14.45 5.24 -4.25
C ARG A 222 15.79 4.97 -4.95
N GLU A 223 16.83 5.71 -4.59
CA GLU A 223 18.17 5.51 -5.13
C GLU A 223 18.72 4.12 -4.76
N HIS A 224 18.58 3.73 -3.49
CA HIS A 224 19.00 2.42 -3.01
C HIS A 224 18.30 1.29 -3.75
N ILE A 225 16.98 1.32 -3.87
CA ILE A 225 16.20 0.28 -4.56
C ILE A 225 16.58 0.18 -6.03
N ARG A 226 16.75 1.29 -6.74
CA ARG A 226 17.20 1.27 -8.14
C ARG A 226 18.56 0.61 -8.31
N SER A 227 19.48 0.86 -7.38
CA SER A 227 20.83 0.33 -7.45
C SER A 227 20.93 -1.15 -7.05
N GLN A 228 20.17 -1.57 -6.02
CA GLN A 228 20.28 -2.90 -5.44
C GLN A 228 19.32 -3.92 -6.06
N HIS A 229 18.23 -3.45 -6.67
CA HIS A 229 17.18 -4.31 -7.25
C HIS A 229 16.91 -3.95 -8.72
N PRO A 230 17.92 -4.04 -9.63
CA PRO A 230 17.76 -3.64 -11.02
C PRO A 230 16.76 -4.51 -11.81
N GLY A 231 16.40 -5.67 -11.28
CA GLY A 231 15.39 -6.56 -11.86
C GLY A 231 13.95 -6.22 -11.48
N TRP A 232 13.72 -5.25 -10.57
CA TRP A 232 12.37 -4.82 -10.20
C TRP A 232 11.79 -3.90 -11.27
N GLY A 233 10.46 -3.95 -11.42
CA GLY A 233 9.73 -2.97 -12.20
C GLY A 233 9.84 -1.58 -11.57
N TRP A 234 9.84 -0.55 -12.42
CA TRP A 234 9.84 0.85 -11.99
C TRP A 234 8.81 1.65 -12.77
N GLU A 235 7.89 2.25 -12.04
CA GLU A 235 6.85 3.12 -12.58
C GLU A 235 6.92 4.50 -11.93
N SER A 236 6.39 5.50 -12.61
CA SER A 236 6.17 6.83 -12.04
C SER A 236 4.74 7.27 -12.32
N ILE A 237 4.11 7.86 -11.31
CA ILE A 237 2.76 8.42 -11.39
C ILE A 237 2.81 9.90 -11.10
N ASP A 238 2.16 10.71 -11.95
CA ASP A 238 2.14 12.17 -11.84
C ASP A 238 1.16 12.65 -10.76
N THR A 239 1.54 12.43 -9.51
CA THR A 239 0.77 12.81 -8.32
C THR A 239 1.67 12.89 -7.09
N GLY A 240 1.17 13.47 -6.00
CA GLY A 240 1.85 13.50 -4.71
C GLY A 240 1.79 12.17 -3.97
N HIS A 241 2.44 12.13 -2.81
CA HIS A 241 2.67 10.92 -2.00
C HIS A 241 1.40 10.11 -1.70
N ASP A 242 0.30 10.77 -1.32
CA ASP A 242 -0.99 10.13 -1.09
C ASP A 242 -1.78 9.96 -2.40
N ALA A 243 -1.23 9.26 -3.37
CA ALA A 243 -1.82 9.01 -4.69
C ALA A 243 -3.26 8.45 -4.62
N MET A 244 -3.57 7.64 -3.59
CA MET A 244 -4.89 7.06 -3.38
C MET A 244 -5.97 8.10 -3.08
N VAL A 245 -5.58 9.29 -2.63
CA VAL A 245 -6.47 10.44 -2.37
C VAL A 245 -6.50 11.40 -3.56
N LEU A 246 -5.32 11.67 -4.12
CA LEU A 246 -5.10 12.70 -5.15
C LEU A 246 -5.53 12.25 -6.54
N ALA A 247 -5.23 11.00 -6.90
CA ALA A 247 -5.44 10.46 -8.25
C ALA A 247 -5.94 9.00 -8.23
N PRO A 248 -7.07 8.69 -7.55
CA PRO A 248 -7.51 7.32 -7.32
C PRO A 248 -7.76 6.52 -8.60
N ALA A 249 -8.38 7.12 -9.62
CA ALA A 249 -8.65 6.44 -10.89
C ALA A 249 -7.34 6.10 -11.63
N LEU A 250 -6.40 7.06 -11.70
CA LEU A 250 -5.09 6.85 -12.32
C LEU A 250 -4.29 5.76 -11.58
N LEU A 251 -4.36 5.72 -10.24
CA LEU A 251 -3.72 4.68 -9.46
C LEU A 251 -4.38 3.32 -9.69
N ALA A 252 -5.72 3.25 -9.77
CA ALA A 252 -6.43 2.01 -10.09
C ALA A 252 -6.04 1.46 -11.47
N ASP A 253 -5.96 2.32 -12.50
CA ASP A 253 -5.50 1.94 -13.84
C ASP A 253 -4.07 1.36 -13.82
N LEU A 254 -3.18 1.97 -13.04
CA LEU A 254 -1.82 1.47 -12.86
C LEU A 254 -1.80 0.10 -12.18
N LEU A 255 -2.55 -0.06 -11.08
CA LEU A 255 -2.59 -1.32 -10.31
C LEU A 255 -3.16 -2.48 -11.14
N GLU A 256 -4.20 -2.26 -11.95
CA GLU A 256 -4.72 -3.28 -12.89
C GLU A 256 -3.67 -3.68 -13.93
N ARG A 257 -2.98 -2.71 -14.52
CA ARG A 257 -1.92 -2.98 -15.50
C ARG A 257 -0.78 -3.79 -14.90
N LEU A 258 -0.36 -3.48 -13.66
CA LEU A 258 0.67 -4.22 -12.95
C LEU A 258 0.22 -5.64 -12.59
N ALA A 259 -1.03 -5.81 -12.17
CA ALA A 259 -1.61 -7.12 -11.89
C ALA A 259 -1.70 -8.02 -13.13
N ALA A 260 -1.90 -7.44 -14.32
CA ALA A 260 -1.98 -8.19 -15.58
C ALA A 260 -0.60 -8.56 -16.16
N ALA A 261 0.46 -7.88 -15.73
CA ALA A 261 1.83 -8.09 -16.21
C ALA A 261 2.65 -9.09 -15.35
N SER A 262 2.05 -9.58 -14.25
CA SER A 262 2.70 -10.40 -13.22
C SER A 262 2.43 -11.88 -13.38
#